data_ed245ec0f0f68601ec7799b6848600dc
#
_entry.id   ed245ec0f0f68601ec7799b6848600dc
#
_cell.length_a   1.000
_cell.length_b   1.000
_cell.length_c   1.000
_cell.angle_alpha   90.00
_cell.angle_beta   90.00
_cell.angle_gamma   90.00
#
_symmetry.space_group_name_H-M   'P 1'
#
loop_
_entity.id
_entity.type
_entity.pdbx_description
1 polymer ?
#
loop_
_entity_poly.entity_id
_entity_poly.type
_entity_poly.pdbx_seq_one_letter_code
_entity_poly.pdbx_strand_id
1 'polypeptide(L)'
;MLRNYRLKNYNFKLILNVLVLSMMGLVFIHSANPSFVVKQGMGLVMGFCVMAIVSVIDFRIFTQNAVPLYILNMILLIGVKLFGKDVNNAKRWFSLGPLGTFQPSELTKIIMIIVIAVFLVKHENDLNEPKTLGKLAICCAPPLYMILQQPNLSTTLDICFIVIAMMFVAGLDSKLIVRVLIIGIPLMVIFLWYVQTPGQILLKPHQVARIMTFLHPENYADSTALQTNNSVMAIGSGDRKSTR
;
A
#
# COMPACT_ATOMS: atom_id res chain seq x y z
N MET A 1 10.63 21.66 -17.91
CA MET A 1 11.20 21.32 -19.20
C MET A 1 10.28 20.31 -19.88
N LEU A 2 9.37 20.80 -20.69
CA LEU A 2 8.41 20.01 -21.44
C LEU A 2 9.12 19.47 -22.69
N ARG A 3 9.57 18.25 -22.64
CA ARG A 3 10.16 17.56 -23.79
C ARG A 3 9.01 17.20 -24.73
N ASN A 4 9.15 17.54 -26.04
CA ASN A 4 8.23 17.26 -27.16
C ASN A 4 7.23 16.12 -26.92
N TYR A 5 6.17 16.39 -26.16
CA TYR A 5 5.06 15.46 -25.96
C TYR A 5 4.28 15.37 -27.28
N ARG A 6 4.45 14.27 -27.97
CA ARG A 6 3.57 13.96 -29.10
C ARG A 6 2.35 13.23 -28.51
N LEU A 7 1.18 13.85 -28.55
CA LEU A 7 -0.11 13.25 -28.17
C LEU A 7 -0.32 11.86 -28.81
N LYS A 8 0.30 11.62 -29.97
CA LYS A 8 0.29 10.32 -30.66
C LYS A 8 0.90 9.17 -29.83
N ASN A 9 1.81 9.49 -28.91
CA ASN A 9 2.48 8.47 -28.07
C ASN A 9 1.78 8.26 -26.73
N TYR A 10 0.66 8.94 -26.51
CA TYR A 10 -0.10 8.80 -25.26
C TYR A 10 -0.93 7.52 -25.29
N ASN A 11 -0.86 6.75 -24.20
CA ASN A 11 -1.57 5.46 -24.15
C ASN A 11 -3.05 5.63 -23.79
N PHE A 12 -3.84 6.04 -24.79
CA PHE A 12 -5.28 6.23 -24.62
C PHE A 12 -6.02 4.97 -24.22
N LYS A 13 -5.51 3.77 -24.57
CA LYS A 13 -6.11 2.49 -24.16
C LYS A 13 -6.03 2.32 -22.64
N LEU A 14 -4.91 2.72 -22.00
CA LEU A 14 -4.76 2.67 -20.55
C LEU A 14 -5.76 3.61 -19.88
N ILE A 15 -5.90 4.85 -20.39
CA ILE A 15 -6.85 5.83 -19.83
C ILE A 15 -8.28 5.32 -19.95
N LEU A 16 -8.64 4.76 -21.11
CA LEU A 16 -9.96 4.19 -21.32
C LEU A 16 -10.25 3.05 -20.34
N ASN A 17 -9.28 2.15 -20.12
CA ASN A 17 -9.45 1.07 -19.15
C ASN A 17 -9.64 1.61 -17.72
N VAL A 18 -8.85 2.60 -17.31
CA VAL A 18 -8.99 3.23 -15.99
C VAL A 18 -10.35 3.89 -15.87
N LEU A 19 -10.81 4.59 -16.91
CA LEU A 19 -12.13 5.25 -16.93
C LEU A 19 -13.26 4.22 -16.81
N VAL A 20 -13.23 3.15 -17.61
CA VAL A 20 -14.24 2.09 -17.58
C VAL A 20 -14.31 1.43 -16.21
N LEU A 21 -13.17 1.04 -15.64
CA LEU A 21 -13.12 0.44 -14.31
C LEU A 21 -13.63 1.39 -13.23
N SER A 22 -13.29 2.67 -13.33
CA SER A 22 -13.75 3.69 -12.38
C SER A 22 -15.26 3.90 -12.47
N MET A 23 -15.82 3.93 -13.68
CA MET A 23 -17.27 4.04 -13.88
C MET A 23 -18.01 2.80 -13.38
N MET A 24 -17.48 1.59 -13.63
CA MET A 24 -18.03 0.36 -13.04
C MET A 24 -18.02 0.45 -11.50
N GLY A 25 -16.93 0.93 -10.90
CA GLY A 25 -16.86 1.13 -9.45
C GLY A 25 -17.92 2.08 -8.92
N LEU A 26 -18.20 3.19 -9.63
CA LEU A 26 -19.30 4.11 -9.27
C LEU A 26 -20.68 3.44 -9.32
N VAL A 27 -20.93 2.62 -10.34
CA VAL A 27 -22.21 1.89 -10.47
C VAL A 27 -22.40 0.93 -9.30
N PHE A 28 -21.35 0.18 -8.93
CA PHE A 28 -21.41 -0.71 -7.76
C PHE A 28 -21.62 0.06 -6.44
N ILE A 29 -20.93 1.20 -6.26
CA ILE A 29 -21.11 2.03 -5.07
C ILE A 29 -22.54 2.60 -5.04
N HIS A 30 -23.08 3.04 -6.18
CA HIS A 30 -24.45 3.54 -6.25
C HIS A 30 -25.46 2.45 -5.84
N SER A 31 -25.25 1.22 -6.32
CA SER A 31 -26.10 0.09 -5.95
C SER A 31 -26.00 -0.26 -4.46
N ALA A 32 -24.80 -0.14 -3.86
CA ALA A 32 -24.58 -0.50 -2.47
C ALA A 32 -25.02 0.61 -1.49
N ASN A 33 -24.62 1.86 -1.75
CA ASN A 33 -24.97 3.03 -0.93
C ASN A 33 -24.86 4.32 -1.75
N PRO A 34 -25.98 4.88 -2.23
CA PRO A 34 -26.00 6.09 -3.06
C PRO A 34 -25.35 7.31 -2.40
N SER A 35 -25.32 7.40 -1.06
CA SER A 35 -24.78 8.56 -0.35
C SER A 35 -23.26 8.75 -0.56
N PHE A 36 -22.53 7.69 -0.94
CA PHE A 36 -21.10 7.75 -1.19
C PHE A 36 -20.73 8.12 -2.63
N VAL A 37 -21.68 8.08 -3.57
CA VAL A 37 -21.43 8.29 -5.01
C VAL A 37 -20.84 9.67 -5.28
N VAL A 38 -21.39 10.71 -4.65
CA VAL A 38 -20.91 12.09 -4.84
C VAL A 38 -19.46 12.24 -4.38
N LYS A 39 -19.13 11.71 -3.20
CA LYS A 39 -17.77 11.74 -2.67
C LYS A 39 -16.79 10.96 -3.55
N GLN A 40 -17.20 9.78 -3.99
CA GLN A 40 -16.39 8.96 -4.90
C GLN A 40 -16.21 9.63 -6.26
N GLY A 41 -17.26 10.24 -6.80
CA GLY A 41 -17.20 10.99 -8.06
C GLY A 41 -16.23 12.18 -7.99
N MET A 42 -16.27 12.97 -6.91
CA MET A 42 -15.30 14.05 -6.68
C MET A 42 -13.86 13.51 -6.59
N GLY A 43 -13.66 12.40 -5.88
CA GLY A 43 -12.37 11.73 -5.79
C GLY A 43 -11.84 11.27 -7.15
N LEU A 44 -12.71 10.74 -8.01
CA LEU A 44 -12.36 10.33 -9.37
C LEU A 44 -11.95 11.54 -10.24
N VAL A 45 -12.72 12.63 -10.21
CA VAL A 45 -12.37 13.85 -10.95
C VAL A 45 -11.01 14.37 -10.52
N MET A 46 -10.76 14.47 -9.21
CA MET A 46 -9.45 14.86 -8.68
C MET A 46 -8.34 13.90 -9.13
N GLY A 47 -8.59 12.58 -9.05
CA GLY A 47 -7.65 11.56 -9.49
C GLY A 47 -7.29 11.68 -10.98
N PHE A 48 -8.26 11.92 -11.85
CA PHE A 48 -8.02 12.17 -13.27
C PHE A 48 -7.24 13.46 -13.52
N CYS A 49 -7.53 14.54 -12.78
CA CYS A 49 -6.74 15.77 -12.85
C CYS A 49 -5.28 15.54 -12.45
N VAL A 50 -5.04 14.86 -11.33
CA VAL A 50 -3.68 14.51 -10.88
C VAL A 50 -2.98 13.62 -11.90
N MET A 51 -3.68 12.61 -12.43
CA MET A 51 -3.15 11.72 -13.47
C MET A 51 -2.72 12.52 -14.70
N ALA A 52 -3.55 13.48 -15.17
CA ALA A 52 -3.23 14.31 -16.31
C ALA A 52 -1.99 15.21 -16.04
N ILE A 53 -1.90 15.81 -14.86
CA ILE A 53 -0.75 16.63 -14.46
C ILE A 53 0.53 15.78 -14.40
N VAL A 54 0.49 14.66 -13.67
CA VAL A 54 1.66 13.80 -13.48
C VAL A 54 2.12 13.18 -14.80
N SER A 55 1.21 12.85 -15.71
CA SER A 55 1.55 12.26 -17.01
C SER A 55 2.36 13.20 -17.93
N VAL A 56 2.31 14.49 -17.69
CA VAL A 56 3.08 15.51 -18.45
C VAL A 56 4.47 15.74 -17.83
N ILE A 57 4.67 15.35 -16.60
CA ILE A 57 5.94 15.54 -15.88
C ILE A 57 6.94 14.44 -16.30
N ASP A 58 8.16 14.84 -16.66
CA ASP A 58 9.23 13.86 -16.93
C ASP A 58 9.60 13.12 -15.65
N PHE A 59 9.55 11.78 -15.69
CA PHE A 59 9.88 10.94 -14.54
C PHE A 59 11.29 11.20 -13.99
N ARG A 60 12.21 11.72 -14.83
CA ARG A 60 13.57 12.09 -14.40
C ARG A 60 13.57 13.14 -13.30
N ILE A 61 12.56 14.02 -13.25
CA ILE A 61 12.42 15.00 -12.18
C ILE A 61 12.26 14.29 -10.83
N PHE A 62 11.46 13.23 -10.79
CA PHE A 62 11.25 12.45 -9.57
C PHE A 62 12.51 11.67 -9.17
N THR A 63 13.19 11.06 -10.12
CA THR A 63 14.41 10.28 -9.84
C THR A 63 15.59 11.16 -9.42
N GLN A 64 15.75 12.34 -10.02
CA GLN A 64 16.77 13.32 -9.62
C GLN A 64 16.51 13.91 -8.23
N ASN A 65 15.25 13.98 -7.82
CA ASN A 65 14.82 14.50 -6.53
C ASN A 65 14.43 13.40 -5.54
N ALA A 66 14.97 12.19 -5.66
CA ALA A 66 14.64 11.07 -4.79
C ALA A 66 14.91 11.37 -3.30
N VAL A 67 16.02 12.05 -2.97
CA VAL A 67 16.36 12.42 -1.59
C VAL A 67 15.39 13.46 -1.02
N PRO A 68 15.10 14.60 -1.68
CA PRO A 68 14.05 15.52 -1.26
C PRO A 68 12.68 14.85 -1.08
N LEU A 69 12.30 13.94 -1.99
CA LEU A 69 11.05 13.18 -1.89
C LEU A 69 11.04 12.27 -0.65
N TYR A 70 12.15 11.62 -0.35
CA TYR A 70 12.28 10.81 0.85
C TYR A 70 12.12 11.66 2.12
N ILE A 71 12.76 12.82 2.16
CA ILE A 71 12.64 13.75 3.31
C ILE A 71 11.19 14.23 3.44
N LEU A 72 10.54 14.62 2.34
CA LEU A 72 9.13 14.99 2.33
C LEU A 72 8.25 13.87 2.87
N ASN A 73 8.51 12.63 2.44
CA ASN A 73 7.80 11.46 2.94
C ASN A 73 7.92 11.30 4.47
N MET A 74 9.14 11.46 5.00
CA MET A 74 9.37 11.38 6.45
C MET A 74 8.63 12.49 7.21
N ILE A 75 8.64 13.72 6.67
CA ILE A 75 7.89 14.85 7.25
C ILE A 75 6.39 14.55 7.27
N LEU A 76 5.84 14.01 6.19
CA LEU A 76 4.41 13.65 6.12
C LEU A 76 4.04 12.53 7.11
N LEU A 77 4.89 11.52 7.24
CA LEU A 77 4.66 10.42 8.19
C LEU A 77 4.74 10.89 9.66
N ILE A 78 5.68 11.78 9.97
CA ILE A 78 5.79 12.41 11.29
C ILE A 78 4.58 13.32 11.51
N GLY A 79 4.24 14.14 10.53
CA GLY A 79 3.11 15.07 10.58
C GLY A 79 1.78 14.36 10.87
N VAL A 80 1.50 13.24 10.21
CA VAL A 80 0.24 12.50 10.47
C VAL A 80 0.23 11.83 11.83
N LYS A 81 1.38 11.45 12.38
CA LYS A 81 1.47 10.93 13.75
C LYS A 81 1.12 12.01 14.79
N LEU A 82 1.54 13.27 14.54
CA LEU A 82 1.31 14.39 15.44
C LEU A 82 -0.08 15.02 15.27
N PHE A 83 -0.47 15.29 14.03
CA PHE A 83 -1.66 16.08 13.67
C PHE A 83 -2.77 15.27 12.98
N GLY A 84 -2.57 13.96 12.79
CA GLY A 84 -3.54 13.11 12.12
C GLY A 84 -4.85 12.97 12.92
N LYS A 85 -5.96 12.77 12.18
CA LYS A 85 -7.25 12.45 12.77
C LYS A 85 -7.20 11.07 13.41
N ASP A 86 -7.65 10.97 14.64
CA ASP A 86 -7.78 9.70 15.34
C ASP A 86 -9.04 8.97 14.83
N VAL A 87 -8.82 7.82 14.22
CA VAL A 87 -9.89 6.92 13.74
C VAL A 87 -9.56 5.52 14.26
N ASN A 88 -10.41 4.97 15.11
CA ASN A 88 -10.22 3.66 15.72
C ASN A 88 -8.87 3.52 16.47
N ASN A 89 -8.51 4.51 17.28
CA ASN A 89 -7.24 4.58 18.03
C ASN A 89 -5.98 4.55 17.14
N ALA A 90 -6.09 5.03 15.91
CA ALA A 90 -4.97 5.13 14.99
C ALA A 90 -4.98 6.45 14.22
N LYS A 91 -3.89 7.21 14.33
CA LYS A 91 -3.68 8.45 13.58
C LYS A 91 -2.99 8.14 12.26
N ARG A 92 -3.77 7.96 11.20
CA ARG A 92 -3.28 7.55 9.86
C ARG A 92 -3.68 8.53 8.76
N TRP A 93 -4.61 9.43 9.04
CA TRP A 93 -5.30 10.23 8.04
C TRP A 93 -5.21 11.71 8.38
N PHE A 94 -4.88 12.53 7.39
CA PHE A 94 -5.16 13.95 7.43
C PHE A 94 -6.59 14.20 6.96
N SER A 95 -7.34 15.02 7.67
CA SER A 95 -8.66 15.48 7.22
C SER A 95 -8.48 16.64 6.25
N LEU A 96 -8.98 16.50 5.02
CA LEU A 96 -9.01 17.55 4.01
C LEU A 96 -10.38 18.23 3.95
N GLY A 97 -11.17 18.15 5.02
CA GLY A 97 -12.51 18.70 5.08
C GLY A 97 -13.47 18.05 4.08
N PRO A 98 -14.15 18.85 3.21
CA PRO A 98 -15.09 18.33 2.23
C PRO A 98 -14.46 17.40 1.18
N LEU A 99 -13.16 17.55 0.92
CA LEU A 99 -12.41 16.76 -0.06
C LEU A 99 -12.08 15.34 0.45
N GLY A 100 -12.38 15.04 1.72
CA GLY A 100 -12.17 13.71 2.28
C GLY A 100 -10.96 13.61 3.19
N THR A 101 -10.26 12.48 3.11
CA THR A 101 -9.09 12.19 3.94
C THR A 101 -7.90 11.78 3.08
N PHE A 102 -6.70 12.20 3.49
CA PHE A 102 -5.45 11.85 2.83
C PHE A 102 -4.61 10.97 3.77
N GLN A 103 -4.11 9.84 3.25
CA GLN A 103 -3.26 8.93 4.00
C GLN A 103 -1.81 9.01 3.48
N PRO A 104 -0.86 9.56 4.25
CA PRO A 104 0.53 9.67 3.82
C PRO A 104 1.19 8.34 3.47
N SER A 105 0.84 7.26 4.14
CA SER A 105 1.41 5.94 3.85
C SER A 105 1.06 5.39 2.47
N GLU A 106 -0.01 5.86 1.82
CA GLU A 106 -0.31 5.55 0.41
C GLU A 106 0.70 6.22 -0.52
N LEU A 107 1.03 7.49 -0.25
CA LEU A 107 2.07 8.20 -0.98
C LEU A 107 3.46 7.61 -0.72
N THR A 108 3.71 7.12 0.50
CA THR A 108 4.96 6.44 0.87
C THR A 108 5.28 5.28 -0.07
N LYS A 109 4.31 4.48 -0.48
CA LYS A 109 4.53 3.36 -1.41
C LYS A 109 5.15 3.86 -2.73
N ILE A 110 4.60 4.93 -3.28
CA ILE A 110 5.05 5.53 -4.55
C ILE A 110 6.47 6.12 -4.38
N ILE A 111 6.68 6.89 -3.32
CA ILE A 111 7.98 7.51 -3.05
C ILE A 111 9.06 6.44 -2.82
N MET A 112 8.75 5.39 -2.07
CA MET A 112 9.68 4.29 -1.83
C MET A 112 10.05 3.55 -3.11
N ILE A 113 9.10 3.34 -4.04
CA ILE A 113 9.42 2.77 -5.37
C ILE A 113 10.47 3.64 -6.08
N ILE A 114 10.30 4.96 -6.10
CA ILE A 114 11.23 5.88 -6.76
C ILE A 114 12.61 5.84 -6.08
N VAL A 115 12.63 5.96 -4.76
CA VAL A 115 13.87 5.98 -3.97
C VAL A 115 14.65 4.68 -4.12
N ILE A 116 13.96 3.54 -4.02
CA ILE A 116 14.57 2.21 -4.17
C ILE A 116 15.06 2.00 -5.60
N ALA A 117 14.29 2.40 -6.62
CA ALA A 117 14.73 2.29 -8.01
C ALA A 117 16.03 3.06 -8.25
N VAL A 118 16.13 4.31 -7.76
CA VAL A 118 17.35 5.11 -7.85
C VAL A 118 18.51 4.45 -7.09
N PHE A 119 18.24 3.90 -5.90
CA PHE A 119 19.23 3.19 -5.11
C PHE A 119 19.77 1.96 -5.85
N LEU A 120 18.88 1.12 -6.40
CA LEU A 120 19.23 -0.10 -7.10
C LEU A 120 20.03 0.16 -8.37
N VAL A 121 19.64 1.16 -9.18
CA VAL A 121 20.41 1.58 -10.36
C VAL A 121 21.81 2.06 -9.99
N LYS A 122 21.94 2.80 -8.89
CA LYS A 122 23.25 3.28 -8.40
C LYS A 122 24.16 2.15 -7.93
N HIS A 123 23.61 1.04 -7.48
CA HIS A 123 24.33 -0.10 -6.90
C HIS A 123 24.14 -1.39 -7.72
N GLU A 124 23.94 -1.28 -9.04
CA GLU A 124 23.70 -2.44 -9.90
C GLU A 124 24.85 -3.46 -9.89
N ASN A 125 26.10 -2.99 -9.74
CA ASN A 125 27.29 -3.84 -9.75
C ASN A 125 27.61 -4.47 -8.38
N ASP A 126 27.15 -3.89 -7.28
CA ASP A 126 27.44 -4.30 -5.91
C ASP A 126 26.18 -4.64 -5.08
N LEU A 127 25.07 -4.91 -5.78
CA LEU A 127 23.77 -5.18 -5.16
C LEU A 127 23.82 -6.36 -4.17
N ASN A 128 24.60 -7.38 -4.48
CA ASN A 128 24.71 -8.59 -3.67
C ASN A 128 25.68 -8.49 -2.49
N GLU A 129 26.37 -7.35 -2.35
CA GLU A 129 27.24 -7.12 -1.21
C GLU A 129 26.44 -6.88 0.08
N PRO A 130 26.85 -7.49 1.22
CA PRO A 130 26.16 -7.31 2.50
C PRO A 130 26.08 -5.83 2.93
N LYS A 131 27.12 -5.03 2.57
CA LYS A 131 27.13 -3.59 2.87
C LYS A 131 26.05 -2.83 2.13
N THR A 132 25.83 -3.15 0.86
CA THR A 132 24.80 -2.51 0.01
C THR A 132 23.39 -2.91 0.47
N LEU A 133 23.19 -4.19 0.80
CA LEU A 133 21.95 -4.66 1.40
C LEU A 133 21.67 -3.99 2.76
N GLY A 134 22.72 -3.80 3.58
CA GLY A 134 22.61 -3.05 4.83
C GLY A 134 22.20 -1.59 4.64
N LYS A 135 22.78 -0.89 3.65
CA LYS A 135 22.39 0.49 3.30
C LYS A 135 20.93 0.55 2.85
N LEU A 136 20.47 -0.41 2.03
CA LEU A 136 19.07 -0.49 1.60
C LEU A 136 18.14 -0.71 2.80
N ALA A 137 18.49 -1.62 3.70
CA ALA A 137 17.72 -1.87 4.92
C ALA A 137 17.63 -0.61 5.79
N ILE A 138 18.73 0.12 5.98
CA ILE A 138 18.76 1.40 6.72
C ILE A 138 17.87 2.45 6.03
N CYS A 139 17.85 2.50 4.70
CA CYS A 139 16.97 3.40 3.96
C CYS A 139 15.49 3.05 4.12
N CYS A 140 15.14 1.77 4.17
CA CYS A 140 13.76 1.30 4.29
C CYS A 140 13.25 1.32 5.74
N ALA A 141 14.10 1.15 6.74
CA ALA A 141 13.71 0.99 8.13
C ALA A 141 12.93 2.20 8.71
N PRO A 142 13.34 3.48 8.52
CA PRO A 142 12.63 4.61 9.10
C PRO A 142 11.17 4.72 8.65
N PRO A 143 10.81 4.72 7.35
CA PRO A 143 9.41 4.81 6.94
C PRO A 143 8.61 3.58 7.36
N LEU A 144 9.18 2.37 7.30
CA LEU A 144 8.51 1.15 7.77
C LEU A 144 8.21 1.21 9.27
N TYR A 145 9.17 1.65 10.08
CA TYR A 145 8.98 1.82 11.52
C TYR A 145 7.88 2.84 11.84
N MET A 146 7.85 3.98 11.13
CA MET A 146 6.82 4.99 11.31
C MET A 146 5.41 4.47 10.98
N ILE A 147 5.29 3.67 9.91
CA ILE A 147 4.01 3.07 9.50
C ILE A 147 3.57 1.99 10.49
N LEU A 148 4.49 1.18 11.00
CA LEU A 148 4.20 0.18 12.05
C LEU A 148 3.68 0.84 13.34
N GLN A 149 4.24 2.00 13.71
CA GLN A 149 3.74 2.77 14.86
C GLN A 149 2.31 3.31 14.66
N GLN A 150 1.86 3.47 13.41
CA GLN A 150 0.49 3.84 13.06
C GLN A 150 -0.47 2.65 13.05
N PRO A 151 -0.19 1.55 13.70
CA PRO A 151 -0.63 0.15 13.59
C PRO A 151 -1.17 -0.24 12.19
N ASN A 152 -0.44 0.10 11.12
CA ASN A 152 -0.80 -0.20 9.74
C ASN A 152 0.05 -1.35 9.17
N LEU A 153 -0.22 -2.56 9.65
CA LEU A 153 0.51 -3.77 9.25
C LEU A 153 0.40 -4.04 7.74
N SER A 154 -0.79 -3.86 7.16
CA SER A 154 -1.02 -4.13 5.74
C SER A 154 -0.10 -3.30 4.85
N THR A 155 -0.05 -1.99 5.04
CA THR A 155 0.82 -1.11 4.24
C THR A 155 2.31 -1.41 4.48
N THR A 156 2.69 -1.81 5.70
CA THR A 156 4.07 -2.23 5.99
C THR A 156 4.44 -3.47 5.17
N LEU A 157 3.57 -4.48 5.13
CA LEU A 157 3.78 -5.70 4.34
C LEU A 157 3.80 -5.40 2.84
N ASP A 158 2.92 -4.51 2.35
CA ASP A 158 2.92 -4.06 0.95
C ASP A 158 4.27 -3.46 0.56
N ILE A 159 4.82 -2.56 1.40
CA ILE A 159 6.13 -1.93 1.12
C ILE A 159 7.26 -2.98 1.17
N CYS A 160 7.26 -3.88 2.15
CA CYS A 160 8.24 -4.97 2.21
C CYS A 160 8.18 -5.83 0.94
N PHE A 161 6.98 -6.18 0.48
CA PHE A 161 6.80 -6.95 -0.75
C PHE A 161 7.31 -6.19 -1.97
N ILE A 162 7.01 -4.88 -2.09
CA ILE A 162 7.52 -4.02 -3.16
C ILE A 162 9.05 -4.01 -3.16
N VAL A 163 9.70 -3.83 -1.99
CA VAL A 163 11.16 -3.83 -1.87
C VAL A 163 11.74 -5.15 -2.36
N ILE A 164 11.21 -6.28 -1.89
CA ILE A 164 11.67 -7.61 -2.27
C ILE A 164 11.50 -7.84 -3.78
N ALA A 165 10.34 -7.49 -4.34
CA ALA A 165 10.06 -7.62 -5.76
C ALA A 165 11.03 -6.77 -6.60
N MET A 166 11.29 -5.54 -6.19
CA MET A 166 12.24 -4.67 -6.89
C MET A 166 13.68 -5.20 -6.83
N MET A 167 14.11 -5.71 -5.69
CA MET A 167 15.43 -6.34 -5.53
C MET A 167 15.56 -7.58 -6.42
N PHE A 168 14.50 -8.40 -6.49
CA PHE A 168 14.47 -9.56 -7.37
C PHE A 168 14.64 -9.18 -8.85
N VAL A 169 13.89 -8.18 -9.32
CA VAL A 169 13.98 -7.67 -10.70
C VAL A 169 15.34 -7.03 -10.97
N ALA A 170 15.97 -6.41 -9.97
CA ALA A 170 17.29 -5.81 -10.09
C ALA A 170 18.45 -6.81 -10.12
N GLY A 171 18.20 -8.11 -10.02
CA GLY A 171 19.23 -9.15 -10.12
C GLY A 171 19.82 -9.58 -8.79
N LEU A 172 19.03 -9.54 -7.69
CA LEU A 172 19.44 -10.11 -6.42
C LEU A 172 19.78 -11.61 -6.58
N ASP A 173 20.89 -12.04 -6.02
CA ASP A 173 21.35 -13.43 -6.11
C ASP A 173 20.27 -14.40 -5.57
N SER A 174 19.87 -15.35 -6.40
CA SER A 174 18.89 -16.38 -6.04
C SER A 174 19.30 -17.18 -4.80
N LYS A 175 20.61 -17.36 -4.55
CA LYS A 175 21.12 -18.03 -3.34
C LYS A 175 20.77 -17.24 -2.08
N LEU A 176 20.75 -15.89 -2.16
CA LEU A 176 20.36 -15.04 -1.03
C LEU A 176 18.85 -15.17 -0.78
N ILE A 177 18.06 -15.13 -1.85
CA ILE A 177 16.61 -15.33 -1.76
C ILE A 177 16.28 -16.66 -1.10
N VAL A 178 16.91 -17.75 -1.56
CA VAL A 178 16.71 -19.08 -0.98
C VAL A 178 17.10 -19.12 0.49
N ARG A 179 18.22 -18.51 0.89
CA ARG A 179 18.60 -18.40 2.31
C ARG A 179 17.56 -17.66 3.14
N VAL A 180 17.09 -16.53 2.65
CA VAL A 180 16.04 -15.75 3.34
C VAL A 180 14.76 -16.55 3.48
N LEU A 181 14.36 -17.32 2.46
CA LEU A 181 13.19 -18.19 2.53
C LEU A 181 13.38 -19.35 3.50
N ILE A 182 14.54 -20.02 3.48
CA ILE A 182 14.85 -21.12 4.40
C ILE A 182 14.79 -20.69 5.87
N ILE A 183 15.20 -19.45 6.17
CA ILE A 183 15.15 -18.91 7.53
C ILE A 183 13.77 -18.29 7.82
N GLY A 184 13.23 -17.54 6.86
CA GLY A 184 12.00 -16.77 7.02
C GLY A 184 10.76 -17.64 7.16
N ILE A 185 10.65 -18.74 6.40
CA ILE A 185 9.49 -19.62 6.47
C ILE A 185 9.35 -20.27 7.86
N PRO A 186 10.39 -20.91 8.45
CA PRO A 186 10.29 -21.45 9.80
C PRO A 186 9.99 -20.37 10.85
N LEU A 187 10.61 -19.18 10.74
CA LEU A 187 10.33 -18.08 11.65
C LEU A 187 8.87 -17.61 11.53
N MET A 188 8.32 -17.58 10.33
CA MET A 188 6.91 -17.24 10.11
C MET A 188 5.99 -18.29 10.72
N VAL A 189 6.30 -19.58 10.59
CA VAL A 189 5.53 -20.67 11.22
C VAL A 189 5.57 -20.53 12.74
N ILE A 190 6.76 -20.32 13.32
CA ILE A 190 6.92 -20.09 14.76
C ILE A 190 6.14 -18.86 15.22
N PHE A 191 6.20 -17.76 14.44
CA PHE A 191 5.45 -16.55 14.73
C PHE A 191 3.93 -16.77 14.69
N LEU A 192 3.42 -17.49 13.68
CA LEU A 192 1.99 -17.81 13.60
C LEU A 192 1.56 -18.73 14.76
N TRP A 193 2.40 -19.64 15.17
CA TRP A 193 2.16 -20.46 16.34
C TRP A 193 2.14 -19.63 17.64
N TYR A 194 3.11 -18.72 17.80
CA TYR A 194 3.17 -17.81 18.95
C TYR A 194 1.93 -16.91 19.05
N VAL A 195 1.43 -16.40 17.93
CA VAL A 195 0.24 -15.53 17.90
C VAL A 195 -1.02 -16.24 18.41
N GLN A 196 -1.08 -17.57 18.28
CA GLN A 196 -2.19 -18.37 18.77
C GLN A 196 -2.10 -18.66 20.28
N THR A 197 -0.96 -18.37 20.90
CA THR A 197 -0.74 -18.65 22.33
C THR A 197 -1.47 -17.61 23.20
N PRO A 198 -2.23 -18.03 24.22
CA PRO A 198 -2.86 -17.10 25.18
C PRO A 198 -1.79 -16.26 25.89
N GLY A 199 -1.99 -14.92 25.94
CA GLY A 199 -1.08 -14.01 26.63
C GLY A 199 0.07 -13.47 25.77
N GLN A 200 0.02 -13.59 24.45
CA GLN A 200 1.00 -12.96 23.56
C GLN A 200 1.03 -11.41 23.75
N ILE A 201 2.24 -10.82 23.73
CA ILE A 201 2.48 -9.40 24.04
C ILE A 201 2.89 -8.62 22.77
N LEU A 202 3.40 -9.30 21.74
CA LEU A 202 4.00 -8.69 20.55
C LEU A 202 2.98 -7.94 19.66
N LEU A 203 1.76 -8.44 19.57
CA LEU A 203 0.72 -7.89 18.70
C LEU A 203 -0.43 -7.28 19.53
N LYS A 204 -0.98 -6.20 19.01
CA LYS A 204 -2.20 -5.59 19.58
C LYS A 204 -3.42 -6.47 19.29
N PRO A 205 -4.45 -6.45 20.18
CA PRO A 205 -5.62 -7.33 20.06
C PRO A 205 -6.28 -7.33 18.66
N HIS A 206 -6.38 -6.16 18.03
CA HIS A 206 -6.96 -6.05 16.67
C HIS A 206 -6.09 -6.64 15.55
N GLN A 207 -4.76 -6.75 15.75
CA GLN A 207 -3.85 -7.40 14.81
C GLN A 207 -3.94 -8.92 14.96
N VAL A 208 -4.00 -9.40 16.19
CA VAL A 208 -4.26 -10.81 16.50
C VAL A 208 -5.59 -11.25 15.89
N ALA A 209 -6.66 -10.47 16.14
CA ALA A 209 -7.98 -10.77 15.60
C ALA A 209 -7.97 -10.93 14.07
N ARG A 210 -7.22 -10.10 13.33
CA ARG A 210 -7.09 -10.24 11.87
C ARG A 210 -6.38 -11.52 11.44
N ILE A 211 -5.29 -11.89 12.14
CA ILE A 211 -4.55 -13.12 11.85
C ILE A 211 -5.41 -14.34 12.19
N MET A 212 -6.07 -14.32 13.35
CA MET A 212 -6.95 -15.40 13.78
C MET A 212 -8.18 -15.54 12.89
N THR A 213 -8.75 -14.44 12.41
CA THR A 213 -9.84 -14.46 11.41
C THR A 213 -9.41 -15.11 10.10
N PHE A 214 -8.16 -14.94 9.71
CA PHE A 214 -7.62 -15.60 8.50
C PHE A 214 -7.36 -17.09 8.72
N LEU A 215 -6.85 -17.48 9.88
CA LEU A 215 -6.53 -18.87 10.22
C LEU A 215 -7.78 -19.70 10.57
N HIS A 216 -8.73 -19.09 11.28
CA HIS A 216 -9.94 -19.72 11.81
C HIS A 216 -11.17 -18.84 11.54
N PRO A 217 -11.58 -18.68 10.26
CA PRO A 217 -12.68 -17.79 9.89
C PRO A 217 -14.01 -18.20 10.51
N GLU A 218 -14.18 -19.49 10.81
CA GLU A 218 -15.38 -20.07 11.44
C GLU A 218 -15.62 -19.51 12.86
N ASN A 219 -14.55 -19.22 13.61
CA ASN A 219 -14.65 -18.73 14.99
C ASN A 219 -14.93 -17.21 15.07
N TYR A 220 -14.83 -16.51 13.95
CA TYR A 220 -14.96 -15.06 13.84
C TYR A 220 -16.04 -14.63 12.83
N ALA A 221 -16.94 -15.55 12.47
CA ALA A 221 -17.95 -15.36 11.41
C ALA A 221 -18.84 -14.13 11.67
N ASP A 222 -19.23 -13.90 12.92
CA ASP A 222 -20.14 -12.81 13.32
C ASP A 222 -19.44 -11.51 13.68
N SER A 223 -18.10 -11.44 13.53
CA SER A 223 -17.31 -10.27 13.90
C SER A 223 -16.38 -9.80 12.78
N THR A 224 -15.07 -10.05 12.92
CA THR A 224 -14.05 -9.59 11.97
C THR A 224 -14.11 -10.30 10.61
N ALA A 225 -14.61 -11.55 10.55
CA ALA A 225 -14.79 -12.29 9.31
C ALA A 225 -16.10 -11.95 8.56
N LEU A 226 -17.03 -11.23 9.19
CA LEU A 226 -18.35 -10.90 8.62
C LEU A 226 -18.23 -10.23 7.24
N GLN A 227 -17.34 -9.25 7.10
CA GLN A 227 -17.13 -8.55 5.82
C GLN A 227 -16.59 -9.47 4.74
N THR A 228 -15.65 -10.34 5.09
CA THR A 228 -15.06 -11.31 4.15
C THR A 228 -16.09 -12.35 3.75
N ASN A 229 -16.82 -12.91 4.70
CA ASN A 229 -17.86 -13.90 4.46
C ASN A 229 -18.99 -13.32 3.60
N ASN A 230 -19.44 -12.09 3.88
CA ASN A 230 -20.45 -11.41 3.06
C ASN A 230 -19.94 -11.15 1.65
N SER A 231 -18.66 -10.80 1.48
CA SER A 231 -18.06 -10.61 0.16
C SER A 231 -17.99 -11.92 -0.64
N VAL A 232 -17.57 -13.01 0.01
CA VAL A 232 -17.54 -14.36 -0.61
C VAL A 232 -18.95 -14.82 -0.99
N MET A 233 -19.91 -14.64 -0.09
CA MET A 233 -21.31 -14.97 -0.38
C MET A 233 -21.88 -14.12 -1.52
N ALA A 234 -21.60 -12.81 -1.56
CA ALA A 234 -22.06 -11.92 -2.62
C ALA A 234 -21.50 -12.31 -4.00
N ILE A 235 -20.22 -12.75 -4.04
CA ILE A 235 -19.58 -13.22 -5.28
C ILE A 235 -20.13 -14.61 -5.66
N GLY A 236 -20.25 -15.52 -4.69
CA GLY A 236 -20.65 -16.91 -4.93
C GLY A 236 -22.12 -17.09 -5.24
N SER A 237 -22.99 -16.28 -4.66
CA SER A 237 -24.44 -16.37 -4.88
C SER A 237 -24.89 -15.77 -6.21
N GLY A 238 -24.09 -14.90 -6.82
CA GLY A 238 -24.49 -14.15 -8.01
C GLY A 238 -25.75 -13.30 -7.80
N ASP A 239 -26.18 -13.15 -6.55
CA ASP A 239 -27.49 -12.64 -6.22
C ASP A 239 -27.56 -11.13 -6.44
N ARG A 240 -28.45 -10.72 -7.33
CA ARG A 240 -28.96 -9.36 -7.37
C ARG A 240 -29.71 -9.13 -6.06
N LYS A 241 -29.17 -8.24 -5.23
CA LYS A 241 -29.76 -7.71 -4.03
C LYS A 241 -31.28 -7.84 -4.04
N SER A 242 -31.82 -8.81 -3.31
CA SER A 242 -33.23 -8.78 -3.00
C SER A 242 -33.45 -7.58 -2.08
N THR A 243 -33.99 -6.52 -2.62
CA THR A 243 -34.58 -5.43 -1.86
C THR A 243 -35.72 -5.98 -1.01
N ARG A 244 -35.43 -6.22 0.25
CA ARG A 244 -36.42 -6.26 1.33
C ARG A 244 -35.87 -5.57 2.55
#